data_31efdf38dd5e4efc2b96c8fca8f4313f
#
_entry.id   31efdf38dd5e4efc2b96c8fca8f4313f
#
_cell.length_a   1.000
_cell.length_b   1.000
_cell.length_c   1.000
_cell.angle_alpha   90.00
_cell.angle_beta   90.00
_cell.angle_gamma   90.00
#
_symmetry.space_group_name_H-M   'P 1'
#
loop_
_entity.id
_entity.type
_entity.pdbx_description
1 polymer ?
#
loop_
_entity_poly.entity_id
_entity_poly.type
_entity_poly.pdbx_seq_one_letter_code
_entity_poly.pdbx_strand_id
1 'polypeptide(L)'
;MTKTALITGASSGIGRGIAHKFGQEGWEITLVARREKNLKNVAKEVEELGGKVHVFATDLTEKESPGNAVKFAIEKMGKVGTLVNNAGMGRFEMVPDIKDESYQEQFQLNVWACMATVRSIAPHFKKNGGGQIVNIGSIVGYLGISKGSIYSSTKWALRGLNESWREELYSDNIKVCYVGPGFVLTEFNGRKEGGTPEEQEWAMVPGDVAHAVYCVATQGPNSDIKEISIQVLDRS
;
A
#
# COMPACT_ATOMS: atom_id res chain seq x y z
N MET A 1 5.42 5.57 19.38
CA MET A 1 5.39 5.61 17.92
C MET A 1 4.67 6.85 17.45
N THR A 2 5.12 7.51 16.40
CA THR A 2 4.45 8.73 15.88
C THR A 2 3.23 8.28 15.06
N LYS A 3 2.03 8.81 15.38
CA LYS A 3 0.79 8.49 14.67
C LYS A 3 0.68 9.27 13.34
N THR A 4 1.65 9.09 12.44
CA THR A 4 1.70 9.76 11.14
C THR A 4 1.99 8.76 10.04
N ALA A 5 1.29 8.85 8.90
CA ALA A 5 1.48 7.93 7.78
C ALA A 5 1.39 8.60 6.41
N LEU A 6 2.20 8.12 5.47
CA LEU A 6 2.09 8.37 4.05
C LEU A 6 1.48 7.12 3.39
N ILE A 7 0.31 7.26 2.74
CA ILE A 7 -0.42 6.15 2.13
C ILE A 7 -0.53 6.40 0.63
N THR A 8 0.05 5.51 -0.17
CA THR A 8 -0.07 5.56 -1.63
C THR A 8 -1.27 4.76 -2.13
N GLY A 9 -1.86 5.16 -3.28
CA GLY A 9 -3.05 4.51 -3.81
C GLY A 9 -4.29 4.68 -2.93
N ALA A 10 -4.37 5.78 -2.18
CA ALA A 10 -5.37 6.00 -1.13
C ALA A 10 -6.76 6.43 -1.64
N SER A 11 -6.97 6.59 -2.96
CA SER A 11 -8.22 7.12 -3.51
C SER A 11 -9.38 6.12 -3.59
N SER A 12 -9.16 4.85 -3.28
CA SER A 12 -10.15 3.76 -3.31
C SER A 12 -9.65 2.48 -2.64
N GLY A 13 -10.50 1.47 -2.55
CA GLY A 13 -10.14 0.10 -2.16
C GLY A 13 -9.36 -0.01 -0.85
N ILE A 14 -8.32 -0.83 -0.83
CA ILE A 14 -7.50 -1.11 0.36
C ILE A 14 -6.90 0.18 0.92
N GLY A 15 -6.37 1.07 0.08
CA GLY A 15 -5.76 2.33 0.53
C GLY A 15 -6.76 3.26 1.23
N ARG A 16 -8.01 3.37 0.74
CA ARG A 16 -9.10 4.07 1.42
C ARG A 16 -9.43 3.41 2.75
N GLY A 17 -9.54 2.07 2.79
CA GLY A 17 -9.78 1.33 4.02
C GLY A 17 -8.71 1.56 5.09
N ILE A 18 -7.42 1.58 4.69
CA ILE A 18 -6.31 1.90 5.58
C ILE A 18 -6.41 3.34 6.10
N ALA A 19 -6.73 4.30 5.21
CA ALA A 19 -6.92 5.69 5.59
C ALA A 19 -8.04 5.85 6.62
N HIS A 20 -9.19 5.17 6.44
CA HIS A 20 -10.30 5.17 7.40
C HIS A 20 -9.86 4.60 8.76
N LYS A 21 -9.21 3.43 8.76
CA LYS A 21 -8.74 2.81 10.02
C LYS A 21 -7.78 3.72 10.78
N PHE A 22 -6.84 4.34 10.08
CA PHE A 22 -5.90 5.26 10.70
C PHE A 22 -6.60 6.55 11.19
N GLY A 23 -7.60 7.05 10.45
CA GLY A 23 -8.43 8.18 10.87
C GLY A 23 -9.19 7.91 12.17
N GLN A 24 -9.87 6.76 12.28
CA GLN A 24 -10.56 6.31 13.49
C GLN A 24 -9.65 6.27 14.72
N GLU A 25 -8.37 6.04 14.50
CA GLU A 25 -7.35 5.97 15.56
C GLU A 25 -6.64 7.32 15.80
N GLY A 26 -7.13 8.40 15.18
CA GLY A 26 -6.63 9.75 15.36
C GLY A 26 -5.24 10.02 14.75
N TRP A 27 -4.92 9.39 13.62
CA TRP A 27 -3.65 9.60 12.92
C TRP A 27 -3.69 10.84 12.03
N GLU A 28 -2.52 11.44 11.82
CA GLU A 28 -2.29 12.43 10.79
C GLU A 28 -1.72 11.73 9.55
N ILE A 29 -2.38 11.86 8.39
CA ILE A 29 -2.07 11.08 7.21
C ILE A 29 -1.94 11.94 5.95
N THR A 30 -0.98 11.58 5.09
CA THR A 30 -0.89 12.10 3.72
C THR A 30 -1.41 11.03 2.77
N LEU A 31 -2.45 11.38 2.00
CA LEU A 31 -3.05 10.53 0.98
C LEU A 31 -2.49 10.86 -0.39
N VAL A 32 -1.98 9.85 -1.10
CA VAL A 32 -1.38 10.01 -2.43
C VAL A 32 -2.08 9.13 -3.46
N ALA A 33 -2.57 9.71 -4.55
CA ALA A 33 -3.06 9.02 -5.75
C ALA A 33 -3.24 10.01 -6.89
N ARG A 34 -3.62 9.52 -8.09
CA ARG A 34 -3.85 10.36 -9.29
C ARG A 34 -5.17 11.13 -9.24
N ARG A 35 -6.22 10.51 -8.71
CA ARG A 35 -7.60 11.03 -8.73
C ARG A 35 -7.83 12.00 -7.58
N GLU A 36 -7.56 13.29 -7.79
CA GLU A 36 -7.66 14.32 -6.76
C GLU A 36 -9.05 14.42 -6.13
N LYS A 37 -10.13 14.36 -6.96
CA LYS A 37 -11.52 14.40 -6.46
C LYS A 37 -11.79 13.26 -5.47
N ASN A 38 -11.34 12.04 -5.80
CA ASN A 38 -11.53 10.88 -4.93
C ASN A 38 -10.70 11.01 -3.64
N LEU A 39 -9.46 11.52 -3.72
CA LEU A 39 -8.64 11.80 -2.53
C LEU A 39 -9.30 12.80 -1.60
N LYS A 40 -9.90 13.88 -2.14
CA LYS A 40 -10.62 14.88 -1.34
C LYS A 40 -11.86 14.29 -0.65
N ASN A 41 -12.57 13.36 -1.31
CA ASN A 41 -13.68 12.66 -0.69
C ASN A 41 -13.18 11.78 0.48
N VAL A 42 -12.14 10.97 0.25
CA VAL A 42 -11.54 10.14 1.30
C VAL A 42 -10.99 10.99 2.45
N ALA A 43 -10.39 12.14 2.14
CA ALA A 43 -9.90 13.06 3.16
C ALA A 43 -11.03 13.52 4.09
N LYS A 44 -12.17 13.96 3.51
CA LYS A 44 -13.34 14.35 4.28
C LYS A 44 -13.88 13.21 5.15
N GLU A 45 -13.99 12.00 4.60
CA GLU A 45 -14.41 10.81 5.36
C GLU A 45 -13.49 10.54 6.55
N VAL A 46 -12.17 10.65 6.36
CA VAL A 46 -11.17 10.44 7.42
C VAL A 46 -11.21 11.54 8.49
N GLU A 47 -11.43 12.79 8.09
CA GLU A 47 -11.60 13.91 9.02
C GLU A 47 -12.86 13.75 9.89
N GLU A 48 -13.97 13.27 9.30
CA GLU A 48 -15.20 12.93 10.03
C GLU A 48 -14.97 11.79 11.05
N LEU A 49 -14.00 10.90 10.80
CA LEU A 49 -13.58 9.85 11.72
C LEU A 49 -12.60 10.30 12.80
N GLY A 50 -12.13 11.55 12.77
CA GLY A 50 -11.22 12.13 13.76
C GLY A 50 -9.76 12.16 13.37
N GLY A 51 -9.40 11.78 12.14
CA GLY A 51 -8.05 11.88 11.60
C GLY A 51 -7.74 13.30 11.10
N LYS A 52 -6.45 13.57 10.87
CA LYS A 52 -5.99 14.80 10.19
C LYS A 52 -5.39 14.42 8.85
N VAL A 53 -5.77 15.10 7.76
CA VAL A 53 -5.45 14.65 6.40
C VAL A 53 -4.76 15.73 5.57
N HIS A 54 -3.80 15.28 4.77
CA HIS A 54 -3.18 16.06 3.69
C HIS A 54 -3.33 15.29 2.38
N VAL A 55 -3.67 15.98 1.30
CA VAL A 55 -3.87 15.37 -0.02
C VAL A 55 -2.77 15.80 -0.96
N PHE A 56 -2.17 14.84 -1.64
CA PHE A 56 -1.19 15.06 -2.71
C PHE A 56 -1.57 14.26 -3.95
N ALA A 57 -2.15 14.93 -4.94
CA ALA A 57 -2.55 14.31 -6.20
C ALA A 57 -1.36 14.25 -7.16
N THR A 58 -0.93 13.03 -7.51
CA THR A 58 0.18 12.81 -8.45
C THR A 58 0.14 11.41 -9.06
N ASP A 59 0.77 11.24 -10.22
CA ASP A 59 1.05 9.93 -10.80
C ASP A 59 2.43 9.45 -10.32
N LEU A 60 2.44 8.37 -9.53
CA LEU A 60 3.68 7.81 -8.98
C LEU A 60 4.55 7.10 -10.03
N THR A 61 4.08 6.94 -11.27
CA THR A 61 4.88 6.40 -12.37
C THR A 61 5.84 7.44 -12.95
N GLU A 62 5.61 8.72 -12.68
CA GLU A 62 6.47 9.82 -13.09
C GLU A 62 7.74 9.88 -12.22
N LYS A 63 8.88 10.15 -12.86
CA LYS A 63 10.23 10.05 -12.26
C LYS A 63 10.39 10.76 -10.92
N GLU A 64 9.90 11.98 -10.80
CA GLU A 64 10.08 12.81 -9.60
C GLU A 64 8.94 12.67 -8.58
N SER A 65 7.82 12.07 -9.00
CA SER A 65 6.58 12.05 -8.21
C SER A 65 6.69 11.31 -6.88
N PRO A 66 7.36 10.13 -6.79
CA PRO A 66 7.54 9.45 -5.49
C PRO A 66 8.31 10.31 -4.49
N GLY A 67 9.40 10.97 -4.95
CA GLY A 67 10.19 11.88 -4.12
C GLY A 67 9.41 13.11 -3.68
N ASN A 68 8.65 13.72 -4.59
CA ASN A 68 7.80 14.87 -4.29
C ASN A 68 6.68 14.53 -3.29
N ALA A 69 6.08 13.34 -3.39
CA ALA A 69 5.08 12.87 -2.42
C ALA A 69 5.67 12.73 -1.01
N VAL A 70 6.86 12.15 -0.90
CA VAL A 70 7.58 12.03 0.38
C VAL A 70 7.94 13.41 0.94
N LYS A 71 8.49 14.29 0.12
CA LYS A 71 8.84 15.67 0.51
C LYS A 71 7.60 16.42 1.04
N PHE A 72 6.50 16.38 0.30
CA PHE A 72 5.23 16.97 0.73
C PHE A 72 4.75 16.43 2.07
N ALA A 73 4.78 15.10 2.26
CA ALA A 73 4.37 14.48 3.52
C ALA A 73 5.23 14.96 4.70
N ILE A 74 6.54 15.05 4.52
CA ILE A 74 7.47 15.55 5.53
C ILE A 74 7.20 17.04 5.83
N GLU A 75 6.98 17.86 4.81
CA GLU A 75 6.67 19.29 4.98
C GLU A 75 5.38 19.52 5.76
N LYS A 76 4.36 18.68 5.53
CA LYS A 76 3.05 18.80 6.19
C LYS A 76 3.02 18.25 7.61
N MET A 77 3.63 17.10 7.85
CA MET A 77 3.55 16.37 9.12
C MET A 77 4.81 16.52 9.99
N GLY A 78 5.88 17.12 9.48
CA GLY A 78 7.18 17.22 10.17
C GLY A 78 7.89 15.89 10.31
N LYS A 79 7.25 14.91 10.93
CA LYS A 79 7.77 13.54 11.08
C LYS A 79 6.76 12.54 10.50
N VAL A 80 7.21 11.75 9.53
CA VAL A 80 6.47 10.59 9.01
C VAL A 80 6.94 9.36 9.80
N GLY A 81 6.00 8.63 10.42
CA GLY A 81 6.31 7.40 11.18
C GLY A 81 6.13 6.13 10.36
N THR A 82 5.17 6.14 9.42
CA THR A 82 4.81 4.96 8.63
C THR A 82 4.67 5.32 7.15
N LEU A 83 5.26 4.51 6.27
CA LEU A 83 4.98 4.48 4.84
C LEU A 83 4.12 3.24 4.53
N VAL A 84 2.99 3.45 3.84
CA VAL A 84 2.18 2.36 3.27
C VAL A 84 2.25 2.42 1.75
N ASN A 85 3.04 1.55 1.16
CA ASN A 85 3.09 1.34 -0.29
C ASN A 85 1.91 0.45 -0.70
N ASN A 86 0.80 1.08 -1.08
CA ASN A 86 -0.41 0.38 -1.51
C ASN A 86 -0.76 0.65 -2.98
N ALA A 87 -0.24 1.71 -3.59
CA ALA A 87 -0.48 1.96 -5.01
C ALA A 87 -0.09 0.76 -5.86
N GLY A 88 -1.00 0.32 -6.72
CA GLY A 88 -0.77 -0.83 -7.58
C GLY A 88 -1.89 -1.01 -8.59
N MET A 89 -1.61 -1.80 -9.61
CA MET A 89 -2.56 -2.19 -10.65
C MET A 89 -2.32 -3.64 -11.08
N GLY A 90 -3.32 -4.25 -11.70
CA GLY A 90 -3.22 -5.56 -12.33
C GLY A 90 -3.89 -5.55 -13.70
N ARG A 91 -3.23 -6.18 -14.69
CA ARG A 91 -3.83 -6.58 -15.95
C ARG A 91 -3.67 -8.09 -16.07
N PHE A 92 -4.70 -8.76 -16.52
CA PHE A 92 -4.77 -10.21 -16.55
C PHE A 92 -4.95 -10.68 -17.99
N GLU A 93 -3.89 -11.23 -18.57
CA GLU A 93 -3.80 -11.63 -19.96
C GLU A 93 -3.22 -13.05 -20.08
N MET A 94 -3.69 -13.82 -21.05
CA MET A 94 -3.05 -15.09 -21.38
C MET A 94 -1.69 -14.83 -22.03
N VAL A 95 -0.75 -15.76 -21.87
CA VAL A 95 0.64 -15.60 -22.36
C VAL A 95 0.72 -15.13 -23.82
N PRO A 96 -0.06 -15.67 -24.79
CA PRO A 96 0.01 -15.20 -26.16
C PRO A 96 -0.51 -13.78 -26.40
N ASP A 97 -1.30 -13.24 -25.46
CA ASP A 97 -1.99 -11.95 -25.59
C ASP A 97 -1.33 -10.84 -24.76
N ILE A 98 -0.24 -11.16 -24.05
CA ILE A 98 0.48 -10.20 -23.22
C ILE A 98 1.06 -9.08 -24.09
N LYS A 99 0.74 -7.85 -23.72
CA LYS A 99 1.28 -6.66 -24.38
C LYS A 99 2.46 -6.09 -23.59
N ASP A 100 3.46 -5.56 -24.30
CA ASP A 100 4.63 -4.92 -23.70
C ASP A 100 4.23 -3.75 -22.79
N GLU A 101 3.18 -2.99 -23.16
CA GLU A 101 2.65 -1.90 -22.35
C GLU A 101 2.10 -2.42 -21.02
N SER A 102 1.42 -3.57 -21.01
CA SER A 102 0.93 -4.20 -19.78
C SER A 102 2.06 -4.53 -18.81
N TYR A 103 3.18 -5.03 -19.34
CA TYR A 103 4.39 -5.27 -18.55
C TYR A 103 4.96 -3.96 -18.00
N GLN A 104 5.19 -2.98 -18.87
CA GLN A 104 5.82 -1.71 -18.49
C GLN A 104 5.00 -0.98 -17.43
N GLU A 105 3.68 -0.81 -17.63
CA GLU A 105 2.80 -0.13 -16.69
C GLU A 105 2.77 -0.80 -15.31
N GLN A 106 2.66 -2.13 -15.28
CA GLN A 106 2.58 -2.85 -14.02
C GLN A 106 3.90 -2.82 -13.26
N PHE A 107 5.03 -3.02 -13.91
CA PHE A 107 6.34 -2.92 -13.25
C PHE A 107 6.66 -1.49 -12.82
N GLN A 108 6.30 -0.50 -13.62
CA GLN A 108 6.52 0.90 -13.30
C GLN A 108 5.77 1.30 -12.02
N LEU A 109 4.49 0.92 -11.89
CA LEU A 109 3.71 1.28 -10.70
C LEU A 109 3.97 0.34 -9.51
N ASN A 110 3.90 -0.98 -9.72
CA ASN A 110 3.91 -1.93 -8.61
C ASN A 110 5.31 -2.14 -8.01
N VAL A 111 6.38 -1.92 -8.78
CA VAL A 111 7.77 -2.21 -8.38
C VAL A 111 8.58 -0.93 -8.30
N TRP A 112 8.74 -0.22 -9.42
CA TRP A 112 9.62 0.94 -9.47
C TRP A 112 9.12 2.09 -8.57
N ALA A 113 7.83 2.45 -8.63
CA ALA A 113 7.28 3.54 -7.81
C ALA A 113 7.38 3.21 -6.31
N CYS A 114 7.14 1.95 -5.93
CA CYS A 114 7.33 1.49 -4.57
C CYS A 114 8.79 1.64 -4.12
N MET A 115 9.75 1.14 -4.93
CA MET A 115 11.19 1.29 -4.66
C MET A 115 11.60 2.77 -4.57
N ALA A 116 11.14 3.61 -5.48
CA ALA A 116 11.45 5.03 -5.49
C ALA A 116 10.93 5.76 -4.25
N THR A 117 9.73 5.38 -3.76
CA THR A 117 9.15 5.93 -2.53
C THR A 117 9.97 5.53 -1.31
N VAL A 118 10.35 4.23 -1.19
CA VAL A 118 11.19 3.72 -0.10
C VAL A 118 12.55 4.41 -0.10
N ARG A 119 13.21 4.49 -1.26
CA ARG A 119 14.49 5.20 -1.42
C ARG A 119 14.41 6.65 -0.94
N SER A 120 13.29 7.33 -1.21
CA SER A 120 13.12 8.74 -0.86
C SER A 120 12.85 8.96 0.64
N ILE A 121 12.14 8.01 1.32
CA ILE A 121 11.76 8.18 2.72
C ILE A 121 12.80 7.60 3.70
N ALA A 122 13.59 6.62 3.29
CA ALA A 122 14.56 5.95 4.17
C ALA A 122 15.52 6.91 4.88
N PRO A 123 16.09 7.96 4.23
CA PRO A 123 16.92 8.95 4.93
C PRO A 123 16.18 9.72 6.03
N HIS A 124 14.87 9.99 5.83
CA HIS A 124 14.03 10.64 6.84
C HIS A 124 13.81 9.72 8.04
N PHE A 125 13.50 8.45 7.83
CA PHE A 125 13.36 7.46 8.88
C PHE A 125 14.65 7.30 9.67
N LYS A 126 15.79 7.12 9.00
CA LYS A 126 17.10 7.05 9.62
C LYS A 126 17.40 8.27 10.52
N LYS A 127 17.19 9.49 10.01
CA LYS A 127 17.40 10.74 10.76
C LYS A 127 16.51 10.83 12.00
N ASN A 128 15.32 10.22 11.99
CA ASN A 128 14.33 10.28 13.05
C ASN A 128 14.32 9.07 14.00
N GLY A 129 15.37 8.22 13.93
CA GLY A 129 15.56 7.07 14.82
C GLY A 129 14.71 5.85 14.46
N GLY A 130 14.28 5.75 13.22
CA GLY A 130 13.55 4.61 12.67
C GLY A 130 12.20 4.96 12.06
N GLY A 131 11.54 3.95 11.54
CA GLY A 131 10.23 4.06 10.88
C GLY A 131 9.65 2.69 10.53
N GLN A 132 8.45 2.72 9.95
CA GLN A 132 7.75 1.52 9.51
C GLN A 132 7.42 1.62 8.02
N ILE A 133 7.79 0.61 7.24
CA ILE A 133 7.40 0.44 5.84
C ILE A 133 6.44 -0.76 5.76
N VAL A 134 5.27 -0.55 5.18
CA VAL A 134 4.29 -1.60 4.92
C VAL A 134 4.05 -1.67 3.42
N ASN A 135 4.41 -2.79 2.81
CA ASN A 135 4.23 -3.04 1.38
C ASN A 135 2.98 -3.90 1.17
N ILE A 136 1.97 -3.35 0.49
CA ILE A 136 0.77 -4.12 0.13
C ILE A 136 1.08 -4.97 -1.09
N GLY A 137 1.34 -6.23 -0.81
CA GLY A 137 1.59 -7.25 -1.79
C GLY A 137 0.33 -7.90 -2.34
N SER A 138 0.33 -9.21 -2.36
CA SER A 138 -0.79 -10.10 -2.67
C SER A 138 -0.38 -11.53 -2.36
N ILE A 139 -1.36 -12.42 -2.21
CA ILE A 139 -1.12 -13.88 -2.19
C ILE A 139 -0.39 -14.36 -3.45
N VAL A 140 -0.58 -13.69 -4.59
CA VAL A 140 0.14 -14.03 -5.84
C VAL A 140 1.62 -13.61 -5.81
N GLY A 141 2.12 -13.04 -4.73
CA GLY A 141 3.54 -12.93 -4.42
C GLY A 141 4.16 -14.22 -3.88
N TYR A 142 3.36 -15.28 -3.70
CA TYR A 142 3.78 -16.62 -3.26
C TYR A 142 3.46 -17.69 -4.28
N LEU A 143 2.52 -17.45 -5.18
CA LEU A 143 2.05 -18.41 -6.19
C LEU A 143 1.73 -17.71 -7.51
N GLY A 144 1.72 -18.46 -8.60
CA GLY A 144 1.24 -17.98 -9.90
C GLY A 144 -0.25 -18.28 -10.07
N ILE A 145 -0.91 -17.43 -10.86
CA ILE A 145 -2.32 -17.64 -11.26
C ILE A 145 -2.45 -17.55 -12.78
N SER A 146 -3.45 -18.23 -13.33
CA SER A 146 -3.78 -18.11 -14.74
C SER A 146 -4.08 -16.65 -15.10
N LYS A 147 -3.63 -16.21 -16.28
CA LYS A 147 -3.70 -14.81 -16.78
C LYS A 147 -2.89 -13.78 -15.95
N GLY A 148 -2.28 -14.20 -14.86
CA GLY A 148 -1.60 -13.31 -13.91
C GLY A 148 -0.09 -13.24 -14.06
N SER A 149 0.51 -13.68 -15.17
CA SER A 149 1.96 -13.78 -15.33
C SER A 149 2.70 -12.51 -14.94
N ILE A 150 2.27 -11.36 -15.49
CA ILE A 150 2.91 -10.07 -15.20
C ILE A 150 2.58 -9.61 -13.77
N TYR A 151 1.30 -9.66 -13.38
CA TYR A 151 0.90 -9.22 -12.04
C TYR A 151 1.61 -10.01 -10.93
N SER A 152 1.62 -11.35 -11.05
CA SER A 152 2.34 -12.21 -10.11
C SER A 152 3.83 -11.87 -10.07
N SER A 153 4.47 -11.69 -11.23
CA SER A 153 5.90 -11.30 -11.30
C SER A 153 6.18 -10.00 -10.56
N THR A 154 5.29 -8.98 -10.68
CA THR A 154 5.47 -7.73 -9.92
C THR A 154 5.36 -7.93 -8.41
N LYS A 155 4.46 -8.83 -7.96
CA LYS A 155 4.26 -9.09 -6.52
C LYS A 155 5.38 -9.97 -5.94
N TRP A 156 5.96 -10.88 -6.73
CA TRP A 156 7.19 -11.59 -6.39
C TRP A 156 8.38 -10.63 -6.30
N ALA A 157 8.52 -9.72 -7.27
CA ALA A 157 9.57 -8.70 -7.24
C ALA A 157 9.45 -7.80 -5.99
N LEU A 158 8.23 -7.35 -5.65
CA LEU A 158 7.99 -6.56 -4.45
C LEU A 158 8.33 -7.33 -3.17
N ARG A 159 8.04 -8.63 -3.12
CA ARG A 159 8.40 -9.48 -1.98
C ARG A 159 9.92 -9.61 -1.86
N GLY A 160 10.64 -9.82 -2.98
CA GLY A 160 12.11 -9.84 -2.98
C GLY A 160 12.73 -8.52 -2.50
N LEU A 161 12.18 -7.38 -2.96
CA LEU A 161 12.58 -6.06 -2.46
C LEU A 161 12.31 -5.91 -0.96
N ASN A 162 11.15 -6.37 -0.49
CA ASN A 162 10.79 -6.34 0.94
C ASN A 162 11.84 -7.06 1.80
N GLU A 163 12.26 -8.27 1.42
CA GLU A 163 13.28 -9.02 2.14
C GLU A 163 14.64 -8.29 2.14
N SER A 164 15.08 -7.79 0.98
CA SER A 164 16.33 -7.03 0.88
C SER A 164 16.31 -5.76 1.76
N TRP A 165 15.22 -4.98 1.72
CA TRP A 165 15.10 -3.77 2.53
C TRP A 165 15.05 -4.07 4.04
N ARG A 166 14.56 -5.23 4.44
CA ARG A 166 14.62 -5.67 5.84
C ARG A 166 16.06 -5.75 6.31
N GLU A 167 16.94 -6.37 5.52
CA GLU A 167 18.37 -6.50 5.85
C GLU A 167 19.11 -5.15 5.76
N GLU A 168 18.86 -4.39 4.69
CA GLU A 168 19.52 -3.11 4.42
C GLU A 168 19.21 -2.02 5.46
N LEU A 169 17.96 -2.01 5.99
CA LEU A 169 17.45 -0.93 6.83
C LEU A 169 17.36 -1.31 8.32
N TYR A 170 17.66 -2.56 8.66
CA TYR A 170 17.57 -3.07 10.04
C TYR A 170 18.41 -2.25 11.04
N SER A 171 19.65 -1.93 10.69
CA SER A 171 20.56 -1.16 11.56
C SER A 171 20.09 0.27 11.85
N ASP A 172 19.22 0.81 10.99
CA ASP A 172 18.62 2.14 11.13
C ASP A 172 17.28 2.11 11.90
N ASN A 173 16.91 0.97 12.51
CA ASN A 173 15.65 0.75 13.22
C ASN A 173 14.42 0.99 12.31
N ILE A 174 14.53 0.67 11.03
CA ILE A 174 13.44 0.75 10.06
C ILE A 174 12.89 -0.67 9.83
N LYS A 175 11.64 -0.87 10.21
CA LYS A 175 10.96 -2.15 10.05
C LYS A 175 10.25 -2.19 8.71
N VAL A 176 10.30 -3.33 8.04
CA VAL A 176 9.67 -3.52 6.73
C VAL A 176 8.79 -4.78 6.77
N CYS A 177 7.52 -4.63 6.41
CA CYS A 177 6.55 -5.71 6.41
C CYS A 177 5.88 -5.86 5.04
N TYR A 178 5.73 -7.10 4.60
CA TYR A 178 4.91 -7.46 3.44
C TYR A 178 3.52 -7.91 3.90
N VAL A 179 2.47 -7.24 3.44
CA VAL A 179 1.08 -7.66 3.69
C VAL A 179 0.54 -8.24 2.39
N GLY A 180 0.26 -9.54 2.39
CA GLY A 180 -0.18 -10.31 1.22
C GLY A 180 -1.66 -10.69 1.29
N PRO A 181 -2.60 -9.81 0.88
CA PRO A 181 -4.01 -10.14 0.86
C PRO A 181 -4.36 -11.08 -0.30
N GLY A 182 -5.34 -11.94 -0.06
CA GLY A 182 -6.07 -12.68 -1.09
C GLY A 182 -7.09 -11.79 -1.79
N PHE A 183 -8.28 -12.35 -2.05
CA PHE A 183 -9.35 -11.62 -2.73
C PHE A 183 -10.03 -10.61 -1.80
N VAL A 184 -10.04 -9.34 -2.22
CA VAL A 184 -10.65 -8.22 -1.48
C VAL A 184 -11.62 -7.48 -2.39
N LEU A 185 -12.80 -7.16 -1.91
CA LEU A 185 -13.82 -6.38 -2.63
C LEU A 185 -13.35 -4.94 -2.80
N THR A 186 -12.84 -4.63 -3.98
CA THR A 186 -12.34 -3.30 -4.35
C THR A 186 -12.61 -3.03 -5.82
N GLU A 187 -12.39 -1.79 -6.24
CA GLU A 187 -12.45 -1.40 -7.66
C GLU A 187 -11.19 -1.81 -8.45
N PHE A 188 -10.35 -2.63 -7.86
CA PHE A 188 -9.13 -3.11 -8.50
C PHE A 188 -9.43 -3.79 -9.84
N ASN A 189 -8.66 -3.44 -10.87
CA ASN A 189 -8.86 -3.92 -12.24
C ASN A 189 -10.23 -3.55 -12.86
N GLY A 190 -10.80 -2.39 -12.50
CA GLY A 190 -12.05 -1.90 -13.06
C GLY A 190 -13.31 -2.62 -12.55
N ARG A 191 -13.20 -3.36 -11.47
CA ARG A 191 -14.37 -3.99 -10.81
C ARG A 191 -15.29 -2.93 -10.22
N LYS A 192 -16.55 -3.29 -10.03
CA LYS A 192 -17.52 -2.44 -9.34
C LYS A 192 -17.20 -2.39 -7.84
N GLU A 193 -17.29 -1.23 -7.24
CA GLU A 193 -17.17 -1.06 -5.78
C GLU A 193 -18.18 -1.98 -5.06
N GLY A 194 -17.70 -2.67 -4.01
CA GLY A 194 -18.52 -3.60 -3.23
C GLY A 194 -18.76 -4.96 -3.87
N GLY A 195 -18.27 -5.20 -5.10
CA GLY A 195 -18.40 -6.50 -5.76
C GLY A 195 -19.84 -6.88 -6.14
N THR A 196 -20.07 -8.17 -6.37
CA THR A 196 -21.40 -8.76 -6.58
C THR A 196 -22.01 -9.20 -5.25
N PRO A 197 -23.35 -9.38 -5.14
CA PRO A 197 -23.97 -9.94 -3.93
C PRO A 197 -23.36 -11.28 -3.49
N GLU A 198 -23.07 -12.17 -4.43
CA GLU A 198 -22.43 -13.47 -4.16
C GLU A 198 -21.02 -13.29 -3.56
N GLU A 199 -20.23 -12.38 -4.11
CA GLU A 199 -18.89 -12.09 -3.61
C GLU A 199 -18.92 -11.50 -2.19
N GLN A 200 -19.93 -10.72 -1.85
CA GLN A 200 -20.10 -10.13 -0.51
C GLN A 200 -20.30 -11.17 0.59
N GLU A 201 -20.74 -12.37 0.25
CA GLU A 201 -20.96 -13.44 1.22
C GLU A 201 -19.64 -14.07 1.73
N TRP A 202 -18.57 -14.03 0.93
CA TRP A 202 -17.34 -14.75 1.24
C TRP A 202 -16.05 -13.93 1.15
N ALA A 203 -16.03 -12.87 0.36
CA ALA A 203 -14.80 -12.11 0.11
C ALA A 203 -14.43 -11.17 1.27
N MET A 204 -13.14 -10.93 1.43
CA MET A 204 -12.66 -9.90 2.36
C MET A 204 -13.07 -8.51 1.91
N VAL A 205 -13.20 -7.61 2.87
CA VAL A 205 -13.40 -6.17 2.63
C VAL A 205 -12.11 -5.39 2.90
N PRO A 206 -11.97 -4.16 2.38
CA PRO A 206 -10.79 -3.33 2.64
C PRO A 206 -10.44 -3.15 4.12
N GLY A 207 -11.44 -3.18 5.01
CA GLY A 207 -11.28 -3.09 6.46
C GLY A 207 -10.46 -4.23 7.07
N ASP A 208 -10.57 -5.45 6.53
CA ASP A 208 -9.81 -6.61 7.01
C ASP A 208 -8.30 -6.41 6.79
N VAL A 209 -7.93 -5.93 5.60
CA VAL A 209 -6.54 -5.60 5.29
C VAL A 209 -6.06 -4.40 6.09
N ALA A 210 -6.91 -3.39 6.26
CA ALA A 210 -6.59 -2.19 7.04
C ALA A 210 -6.30 -2.54 8.52
N HIS A 211 -7.03 -3.48 9.10
CA HIS A 211 -6.76 -3.96 10.46
C HIS A 211 -5.37 -4.58 10.58
N ALA A 212 -4.98 -5.43 9.65
CA ALA A 212 -3.64 -6.03 9.65
C ALA A 212 -2.53 -4.98 9.47
N VAL A 213 -2.72 -4.02 8.56
CA VAL A 213 -1.78 -2.90 8.38
C VAL A 213 -1.66 -2.07 9.66
N TYR A 214 -2.76 -1.82 10.35
CA TYR A 214 -2.76 -1.12 11.63
C TYR A 214 -1.98 -1.88 12.71
N CYS A 215 -2.14 -3.19 12.82
CA CYS A 215 -1.36 -4.04 13.73
C CYS A 215 0.15 -3.92 13.45
N VAL A 216 0.56 -3.94 12.17
CA VAL A 216 1.96 -3.72 11.78
C VAL A 216 2.44 -2.33 12.16
N ALA A 217 1.66 -1.30 11.85
CA ALA A 217 2.02 0.10 12.10
C ALA A 217 2.11 0.44 13.60
N THR A 218 1.45 -0.33 14.46
CA THR A 218 1.39 -0.10 15.91
C THR A 218 2.14 -1.15 16.73
N GLN A 219 2.88 -2.04 16.09
CA GLN A 219 3.67 -3.06 16.78
C GLN A 219 4.66 -2.46 17.78
N GLY A 220 4.93 -3.19 18.85
CA GLY A 220 5.86 -2.75 19.90
C GLY A 220 7.29 -2.52 19.40
N PRO A 221 8.13 -1.78 20.15
CA PRO A 221 9.49 -1.47 19.71
C PRO A 221 10.36 -2.72 19.52
N ASN A 222 10.14 -3.75 20.31
CA ASN A 222 10.90 -5.00 20.28
C ASN A 222 10.27 -6.10 19.44
N SER A 223 9.13 -5.83 18.79
CA SER A 223 8.48 -6.76 17.85
C SER A 223 8.81 -6.39 16.41
N ASP A 224 8.84 -7.38 15.54
CA ASP A 224 9.09 -7.20 14.11
C ASP A 224 8.20 -8.16 13.32
N ILE A 225 7.05 -7.66 12.89
CA ILE A 225 6.13 -8.39 12.02
C ILE A 225 6.68 -8.32 10.60
N LYS A 226 7.25 -9.43 10.15
CA LYS A 226 7.92 -9.54 8.85
C LYS A 226 6.94 -9.59 7.70
N GLU A 227 5.90 -10.39 7.89
CA GLU A 227 4.94 -10.74 6.85
C GLU A 227 3.59 -11.09 7.45
N ILE A 228 2.51 -10.70 6.77
CA ILE A 228 1.15 -11.14 7.08
C ILE A 228 0.49 -11.59 5.78
N SER A 229 0.08 -12.85 5.72
CA SER A 229 -0.81 -13.36 4.67
C SER A 229 -2.24 -13.38 5.20
N ILE A 230 -3.16 -12.76 4.45
CA ILE A 230 -4.57 -12.71 4.81
C ILE A 230 -5.36 -13.28 3.64
N GLN A 231 -6.18 -14.30 3.92
CA GLN A 231 -6.98 -14.96 2.91
C GLN A 231 -8.43 -15.05 3.35
N VAL A 232 -9.32 -15.20 2.39
CA VAL A 232 -10.70 -15.56 2.67
C VAL A 232 -10.75 -16.88 3.43
N LEU A 233 -11.71 -17.00 4.34
CA LEU A 233 -11.96 -18.26 5.03
C LEU A 233 -12.50 -19.27 4.01
N ASP A 234 -11.74 -20.35 3.78
CA ASP A 234 -12.22 -21.48 2.99
C ASP A 234 -13.32 -22.18 3.80
N ARG A 235 -14.52 -22.23 3.20
CA ARG A 235 -15.69 -22.87 3.80
C ARG A 235 -16.09 -24.17 3.07
N SER A 236 -15.23 -24.65 2.14
CA SER A 236 -15.44 -25.91 1.42
C SER A 236 -15.17 -27.14 2.27
#